data_e252c3779f4fccfb0b3b65d31104719d
#
_entry.id   e252c3779f4fccfb0b3b65d31104719d
#
_cell.length_a   1.000
_cell.length_b   1.000
_cell.length_c   1.000
_cell.angle_alpha   90.00
_cell.angle_beta   90.00
_cell.angle_gamma   90.00
#
_symmetry.space_group_name_H-M   'P 1'
#
loop_
_entity.id
_entity.type
_entity.pdbx_description
1 polymer ?
#
loop_
_entity_poly.entity_id
_entity_poly.type
_entity_poly.pdbx_seq_one_letter_code
_entity_poly.pdbx_strand_id
1 'polypeptide(L)'
;MSKNIGINSPEENRFKTISDFKWCVNGGGEVEFCVGERIFGVFPKLKRTSDSPEQILICEKFVENQGRTERWSNTADEALEYMIDGVRLRDIITEVIVTDRTV
;
A
#
# COMPACT_ATOMS: atom_id res chain seq x y z
N MET A 1 3.62 -12.33 26.11
CA MET A 1 3.37 -12.14 25.68
C MET A 1 2.63 -11.91 25.16
N SER A 2 2.34 -11.75 25.14
CA SER A 2 1.64 -11.67 24.67
C SER A 2 1.46 -11.30 23.73
N LYS A 3 1.40 -11.53 23.41
CA LYS A 3 1.32 -11.20 22.26
C LYS A 3 0.29 -10.40 21.90
N ASN A 4 0.23 -9.77 21.26
CA ASN A 4 -0.68 -8.86 20.74
C ASN A 4 -1.88 -9.53 20.18
N ILE A 5 -2.87 -9.70 20.93
CA ILE A 5 -4.03 -10.45 20.53
C ILE A 5 -4.75 -9.67 19.45
N GLY A 6 -4.78 -10.23 18.24
CA GLY A 6 -5.46 -9.61 17.12
C GLY A 6 -4.77 -8.42 16.53
N ILE A 7 -3.55 -8.12 16.96
CA ILE A 7 -2.80 -6.99 16.43
C ILE A 7 -1.43 -7.48 16.01
N ASN A 8 -1.12 -7.32 14.74
CA ASN A 8 0.20 -7.68 14.23
C ASN A 8 1.17 -6.56 14.52
N SER A 9 2.41 -6.91 14.85
CA SER A 9 3.46 -5.92 14.95
C SER A 9 3.83 -5.47 13.54
N PRO A 10 4.43 -4.28 13.40
CA PRO A 10 4.88 -3.84 12.08
C PRO A 10 5.83 -4.82 11.41
N GLU A 11 6.65 -5.51 12.21
CA GLU A 11 7.57 -6.48 11.64
C GLU A 11 6.83 -7.68 11.06
N GLU A 12 5.74 -8.09 11.70
CA GLU A 12 4.94 -9.21 11.19
C GLU A 12 4.20 -8.85 9.92
N ASN A 13 3.85 -7.59 9.75
CA ASN A 13 3.13 -7.13 8.56
C ASN A 13 4.05 -6.91 7.38
N ARG A 14 5.34 -6.77 7.63
CA ARG A 14 6.29 -6.39 6.61
C ARG A 14 6.28 -7.37 5.43
N PHE A 15 6.38 -6.81 4.24
CA PHE A 15 6.49 -7.62 3.03
C PHE A 15 7.92 -8.09 2.89
N LYS A 16 8.12 -9.38 2.85
CA LYS A 16 9.47 -9.94 2.75
C LYS A 16 9.99 -9.93 1.33
N THR A 17 9.09 -9.94 0.36
CA THR A 17 9.44 -9.90 -1.05
C THR A 17 8.44 -9.06 -1.81
N ILE A 18 8.81 -8.66 -3.02
CA ILE A 18 7.88 -7.97 -3.91
C ILE A 18 6.68 -8.87 -4.22
N SER A 19 6.93 -10.17 -4.38
CA SER A 19 5.84 -11.12 -4.64
C SER A 19 4.83 -11.15 -3.50
N ASP A 20 5.29 -11.01 -2.27
CA ASP A 20 4.42 -10.96 -1.11
C ASP A 20 3.46 -9.76 -1.19
N PHE A 21 3.99 -8.61 -1.58
CA PHE A 21 3.16 -7.43 -1.78
C PHE A 21 2.13 -7.66 -2.89
N LYS A 22 2.60 -8.20 -4.03
CA LYS A 22 1.70 -8.43 -5.17
C LYS A 22 0.60 -9.42 -4.80
N TRP A 23 0.94 -10.46 -4.07
CA TRP A 23 -0.04 -11.44 -3.64
C TRP A 23 -1.11 -10.79 -2.76
N CYS A 24 -0.69 -9.96 -1.82
CA CYS A 24 -1.60 -9.27 -0.92
C CYS A 24 -2.57 -8.38 -1.69
N VAL A 25 -2.02 -7.51 -2.55
CA VAL A 25 -2.82 -6.51 -3.25
C VAL A 25 -3.70 -7.17 -4.31
N ASN A 26 -3.18 -8.19 -5.02
CA ASN A 26 -3.97 -8.90 -6.01
C ASN A 26 -5.13 -9.67 -5.37
N GLY A 27 -4.97 -10.05 -4.12
CA GLY A 27 -6.04 -10.70 -3.38
C GLY A 27 -7.05 -9.74 -2.78
N GLY A 28 -6.88 -8.43 -3.01
CA GLY A 28 -7.81 -7.43 -2.50
C GLY A 28 -7.44 -6.88 -1.15
N GLY A 29 -6.25 -7.16 -0.66
CA GLY A 29 -5.82 -6.68 0.64
C GLY A 29 -5.42 -5.21 0.61
N GLU A 30 -5.94 -4.45 1.56
CA GLU A 30 -5.56 -3.05 1.72
C GLU A 30 -4.29 -2.99 2.56
N VAL A 31 -3.45 -2.00 2.26
CA VAL A 31 -2.16 -1.86 2.93
C VAL A 31 -2.00 -0.42 3.39
N GLU A 32 -1.48 -0.25 4.59
CA GLU A 32 -1.04 1.06 5.07
C GLU A 32 0.42 0.91 5.46
N PHE A 33 1.25 1.82 5.00
CA PHE A 33 2.68 1.76 5.34
C PHE A 33 3.23 3.17 5.56
N CYS A 34 4.36 3.22 6.24
CA CYS A 34 5.02 4.47 6.58
C CYS A 34 6.38 4.56 5.92
N VAL A 35 6.71 5.76 5.46
CA VAL A 35 8.06 6.11 5.03
C VAL A 35 8.44 7.32 5.87
N GLY A 36 9.30 7.11 6.86
CA GLY A 36 9.55 8.13 7.84
C GLY A 36 8.27 8.43 8.61
N GLU A 37 7.88 9.70 8.63
CA GLU A 37 6.65 10.09 9.31
C GLU A 37 5.46 10.19 8.37
N ARG A 38 5.65 9.84 7.11
CA ARG A 38 4.60 9.93 6.10
C ARG A 38 3.87 8.60 6.02
N ILE A 39 2.56 8.68 5.85
CA ILE A 39 1.70 7.49 5.84
C ILE A 39 1.06 7.37 4.46
N PHE A 40 1.14 6.17 3.89
CA PHE A 40 0.62 5.89 2.56
C PHE A 40 -0.39 4.75 2.64
N GLY A 41 -1.35 4.75 1.72
CA GLY A 41 -2.33 3.69 1.63
C GLY A 41 -2.38 3.10 0.24
N VAL A 42 -2.64 1.78 0.18
CA VAL A 42 -2.87 1.06 -1.06
C VAL A 42 -4.26 0.45 -0.96
N PHE A 43 -5.14 0.83 -1.86
CA PHE A 43 -6.54 0.43 -1.84
C PHE A 43 -6.88 -0.27 -3.15
N PRO A 44 -6.84 -1.60 -3.20
CA PRO A 44 -7.22 -2.31 -4.40
C PRO A 44 -8.72 -2.37 -4.56
N LYS A 45 -9.17 -2.67 -5.77
CA LYS A 45 -10.58 -2.90 -6.07
C LYS A 45 -11.46 -1.67 -5.84
N LEU A 46 -10.90 -0.50 -6.11
CA LEU A 46 -11.66 0.74 -6.07
C LEU A 46 -12.05 1.17 -7.48
N LYS A 47 -13.16 1.88 -7.57
CA LYS A 47 -13.61 2.45 -8.85
C LYS A 47 -13.48 3.96 -8.79
N ARG A 48 -12.96 4.55 -9.85
CA ARG A 48 -12.88 6.01 -9.95
C ARG A 48 -14.26 6.62 -10.12
N THR A 49 -15.11 5.93 -10.88
CA THR A 49 -16.51 6.31 -11.04
C THR A 49 -17.34 5.03 -11.00
N SER A 50 -18.65 5.16 -10.92
CA SER A 50 -19.51 3.99 -10.85
C SER A 50 -19.41 3.11 -12.08
N ASP A 51 -18.99 3.67 -13.23
CA ASP A 51 -18.91 2.93 -14.48
C ASP A 51 -17.49 2.47 -14.81
N SER A 52 -16.50 2.82 -14.00
CA SER A 52 -15.13 2.45 -14.31
C SER A 52 -14.80 1.08 -13.74
N PRO A 53 -13.79 0.40 -14.29
CA PRO A 53 -13.35 -0.87 -13.71
C PRO A 53 -12.69 -0.66 -12.36
N GLU A 54 -12.57 -1.73 -11.62
CA GLU A 54 -11.84 -1.70 -10.36
C GLU A 54 -10.36 -1.50 -10.63
N GLN A 55 -9.74 -0.68 -9.81
CA GLN A 55 -8.32 -0.36 -9.95
C GLN A 55 -7.70 -0.26 -8.57
N ILE A 56 -6.39 -0.12 -8.55
CA ILE A 56 -5.61 0.05 -7.33
C ILE A 56 -5.28 1.52 -7.18
N LEU A 57 -5.64 2.08 -6.02
CA LEU A 57 -5.31 3.46 -5.70
C LEU A 57 -4.19 3.48 -4.68
N ILE A 58 -3.13 4.26 -4.94
CA ILE A 58 -2.11 4.55 -3.94
C ILE A 58 -2.11 6.05 -3.71
N CYS A 59 -2.04 6.45 -2.45
CA CYS A 59 -1.98 7.85 -2.10
C CYS A 59 -1.27 8.03 -0.77
N GLU A 60 -0.85 9.27 -0.51
CA GLU A 60 -0.35 9.66 0.80
C GLU A 60 -1.55 10.10 1.63
N LYS A 61 -1.65 9.60 2.86
CA LYS A 61 -2.78 9.85 3.73
C LYS A 61 -2.46 10.99 4.69
N PHE A 62 -3.52 11.63 5.17
CA PHE A 62 -3.43 12.66 6.21
C PHE A 62 -2.61 13.88 5.78
N VAL A 63 -2.70 14.21 4.49
CA VAL A 63 -2.07 15.41 3.94
C VAL A 63 -3.14 16.26 3.28
N GLU A 64 -2.89 17.56 3.22
CA GLU A 64 -3.88 18.51 2.75
C GLU A 64 -4.24 18.30 1.29
N ASN A 65 -3.26 17.93 0.49
CA ASN A 65 -3.46 17.74 -0.95
C ASN A 65 -3.39 16.28 -1.32
N GLN A 66 -4.11 15.44 -0.59
CA GLN A 66 -4.07 14.00 -0.82
C GLN A 66 -4.33 13.65 -2.28
N GLY A 67 -5.26 14.35 -2.93
CA GLY A 67 -5.58 14.05 -4.33
C GLY A 67 -4.40 14.17 -5.27
N ARG A 68 -3.46 15.05 -4.96
CA ARG A 68 -2.27 15.21 -5.79
C ARG A 68 -1.33 14.03 -5.69
N THR A 69 -1.44 13.26 -4.60
CA THR A 69 -0.58 12.11 -4.39
C THR A 69 -1.16 10.84 -4.97
N GLU A 70 -2.42 10.89 -5.43
CA GLU A 70 -3.12 9.70 -5.90
C GLU A 70 -2.59 9.23 -7.24
N ARG A 71 -2.43 7.92 -7.36
CA ARG A 71 -2.10 7.28 -8.62
C ARG A 71 -2.94 6.01 -8.73
N TRP A 72 -3.55 5.84 -9.90
CA TRP A 72 -4.40 4.69 -10.17
C TRP A 72 -3.65 3.71 -11.05
N SER A 73 -3.73 2.44 -10.71
CA SER A 73 -3.03 1.38 -11.42
C SER A 73 -3.97 0.24 -11.69
N ASN A 74 -3.71 -0.54 -12.73
CA ASN A 74 -4.52 -1.68 -13.07
C ASN A 74 -4.00 -2.98 -12.44
N THR A 75 -2.72 -3.03 -12.10
CA THR A 75 -2.10 -4.22 -11.55
C THR A 75 -1.19 -3.84 -10.40
N ALA A 76 -0.89 -4.82 -9.55
CA ALA A 76 0.05 -4.60 -8.46
C ALA A 76 1.45 -4.25 -9.00
N ASP A 77 1.81 -4.80 -10.15
CA ASP A 77 3.10 -4.49 -10.77
C ASP A 77 3.18 -3.01 -11.14
N GLU A 78 2.10 -2.48 -11.72
CA GLU A 78 2.06 -1.05 -12.03
C GLU A 78 2.08 -0.21 -10.76
N ALA A 79 1.38 -0.66 -9.73
CA ALA A 79 1.34 0.07 -8.47
C ALA A 79 2.73 0.21 -7.86
N LEU A 80 3.59 -0.77 -8.10
CA LEU A 80 4.96 -0.74 -7.59
C LEU A 80 5.82 0.34 -8.24
N GLU A 81 5.34 0.97 -9.32
CA GLU A 81 6.05 2.09 -9.94
C GLU A 81 5.73 3.43 -9.28
N TYR A 82 4.87 3.44 -8.27
CA TYR A 82 4.53 4.66 -7.53
C TYR A 82 5.79 5.30 -6.97
N MET A 83 5.90 6.63 -7.17
CA MET A 83 7.12 7.35 -6.79
C MET A 83 6.93 8.05 -5.45
N ILE A 84 7.89 7.89 -4.56
CA ILE A 84 7.94 8.59 -3.29
C ILE A 84 9.31 9.25 -3.23
N ASP A 85 9.32 10.58 -3.33
CA ASP A 85 10.56 11.37 -3.27
C ASP A 85 11.61 10.85 -4.25
N GLY A 86 11.17 10.50 -5.46
CA GLY A 86 12.10 10.08 -6.50
C GLY A 86 12.50 8.62 -6.45
N VAL A 87 11.91 7.84 -5.53
CA VAL A 87 12.22 6.42 -5.38
C VAL A 87 10.97 5.62 -5.69
N ARG A 88 11.10 4.57 -6.50
CA ARG A 88 9.96 3.73 -6.83
C ARG A 88 9.57 2.87 -5.63
N LEU A 89 8.28 2.65 -5.47
CA LEU A 89 7.80 1.81 -4.39
C LEU A 89 8.46 0.42 -4.42
N ARG A 90 8.66 -0.14 -5.63
CA ARG A 90 9.27 -1.48 -5.74
C ARG A 90 10.66 -1.55 -5.11
N ASP A 91 11.34 -0.42 -5.02
CA ASP A 91 12.70 -0.39 -4.49
C ASP A 91 12.72 -0.31 -2.97
N ILE A 92 11.59 0.01 -2.33
CA ILE A 92 11.55 0.17 -0.88
C ILE A 92 10.46 -0.65 -0.19
N ILE A 93 9.59 -1.32 -0.96
CA ILE A 93 8.39 -1.96 -0.37
C ILE A 93 8.74 -3.05 0.66
N THR A 94 9.90 -3.65 0.55
CA THR A 94 10.32 -4.67 1.51
C THR A 94 11.01 -4.07 2.73
N GLU A 95 11.20 -2.75 2.74
CA GLU A 95 11.90 -2.08 3.83
C GLU A 95 10.99 -1.13 4.62
N VAL A 96 9.82 -0.79 4.08
CA VAL A 96 8.94 0.14 4.75
C VAL A 96 8.26 -0.52 5.94
N ILE A 97 7.78 0.31 6.86
CA ILE A 97 7.03 -0.17 8.01
C ILE A 97 5.58 -0.29 7.59
N VAL A 98 5.09 -1.53 7.54
CA VAL A 98 3.70 -1.80 7.16
C VAL A 98 2.88 -1.81 8.45
N THR A 99 2.00 -0.82 8.60
CA THR A 99 1.23 -0.66 9.83
C THR A 99 -0.10 -1.38 9.78
N ASP A 100 -0.57 -1.72 8.56
CA ASP A 100 -1.82 -2.45 8.43
C ASP A 100 -1.81 -3.18 7.10
N ARG A 101 -2.32 -4.41 7.11
CA ARG A 101 -2.49 -5.18 5.87
C ARG A 101 -3.60 -6.19 6.13
N THR A 102 -4.57 -6.23 5.24
CA THR A 102 -5.82 -6.94 5.50
C THR A 102 -5.95 -8.27 4.78
N VAL A 103 -4.88 -8.82 4.31
CA VAL A 103 -4.93 -10.17 3.72
C VAL A 103 -4.23 -11.16 4.60
#